data_f4614b95fb159a49c577d71de56e80d7
#
_entry.id   f4614b95fb159a49c577d71de56e80d7
#
_cell.length_a   1.000
_cell.length_b   1.000
_cell.length_c   1.000
_cell.angle_alpha   90.00
_cell.angle_beta   90.00
_cell.angle_gamma   90.00
#
_symmetry.space_group_name_H-M   'P 1'
#
loop_
_entity.id
_entity.type
_entity.pdbx_description
1 polymer ?
#
loop_
_entity_poly.entity_id
_entity_poly.type
_entity_poly.pdbx_seq_one_letter_code
_entity_poly.pdbx_strand_id
1 'polypeptide(L)'
;MLSRWRAAFCLLPAGISGASANEFRTPSMSAVRVEWRAVLDQLRSEINSRPAIAQRFTFAGQRRLPAWDPRATPALVQLNAINSAMFAGIGRSPVPVLLPFDTAAYLEAEAGGTRHPAVSRHQAGFRPVDLFHAGPSGYDAVFSLDPGAGDGLPSRTFARPVEVQITGSILVYDLADPLSGKGEPVKALVSQFPDMRRFIREGYVRYAFTRFGVPYVVSIQCLDSAPRARRLACREAYPIAERFLKALRISGGQPARPRFDVPSEVAERPVTLSSDFTYRPSGDIIANSGARRRGGHADLIAYSQIRFPLEKAPARVSSQQFTKRKSGGVYPWRDNFCEARSFQVGQCVAGFGHQGQDIRPAPCPPNSSADNACHPRKQAVVAVRDGVVIRSLKQQAATLQINTGNEHIRFRYMHMNPSAMDADGILNGRRVAEGEKIGVVSNYLDFPNGTSYHLHFDVQVFTRDGWIWVNPYTTLIVSYERLIRSRGHEIGTEPPAAVAHALPKGVLRHVARRAEGRAN
;
A
#
# COMPACT_ATOMS: atom_id res chain seq x y z
N MET A 1 -20.59 59.23 -44.63
CA MET A 1 -19.16 59.04 -44.16
C MET A 1 -19.05 57.73 -43.45
N LEU A 2 -18.57 56.72 -44.16
CA LEU A 2 -18.43 55.33 -43.67
C LEU A 2 -16.99 55.11 -43.15
N SER A 3 -16.85 54.89 -41.86
CA SER A 3 -15.57 54.52 -41.24
C SER A 3 -15.46 53.01 -41.19
N ARG A 4 -14.46 52.47 -41.91
CA ARG A 4 -14.11 51.03 -41.93
C ARG A 4 -13.19 50.71 -40.75
N TRP A 5 -13.65 49.87 -39.81
CA TRP A 5 -12.81 49.26 -38.82
C TRP A 5 -12.18 47.99 -39.41
N ARG A 6 -10.83 47.96 -39.51
CA ARG A 6 -10.06 46.77 -39.84
C ARG A 6 -9.75 46.03 -38.52
N ALA A 7 -10.34 44.87 -38.36
CA ALA A 7 -9.95 43.94 -37.30
C ALA A 7 -8.63 43.26 -37.69
N ALA A 8 -7.57 43.53 -36.95
CA ALA A 8 -6.33 42.80 -37.06
C ALA A 8 -6.45 41.49 -36.26
N PHE A 9 -6.47 40.36 -36.94
CA PHE A 9 -6.33 39.02 -36.35
C PHE A 9 -4.86 38.81 -36.00
N CYS A 10 -4.51 38.90 -34.72
CA CYS A 10 -3.25 38.36 -34.20
C CYS A 10 -3.39 36.85 -34.13
N LEU A 11 -2.80 36.14 -35.07
CA LEU A 11 -2.51 34.71 -34.96
C LEU A 11 -1.38 34.53 -33.93
N LEU A 12 -1.77 34.19 -32.70
CA LEU A 12 -0.84 33.65 -31.73
C LEU A 12 -0.45 32.26 -32.21
N PRO A 13 0.84 31.94 -32.35
CA PRO A 13 1.25 30.58 -32.59
C PRO A 13 0.87 29.74 -31.34
N ALA A 14 -0.03 28.78 -31.52
CA ALA A 14 -0.25 27.75 -30.53
C ALA A 14 1.07 27.00 -30.34
N GLY A 15 1.83 27.41 -29.35
CA GLY A 15 2.97 26.65 -28.90
C GLY A 15 2.46 25.30 -28.42
N ILE A 16 2.67 24.28 -29.20
CA ILE A 16 2.56 22.89 -28.76
C ILE A 16 3.67 22.74 -27.73
N SER A 17 3.34 22.99 -26.47
CA SER A 17 4.16 22.58 -25.35
C SER A 17 4.18 21.06 -25.41
N GLY A 18 5.21 20.49 -26.02
CA GLY A 18 5.52 19.08 -25.91
C GLY A 18 5.58 18.77 -24.42
N ALA A 19 4.58 18.09 -23.89
CA ALA A 19 4.64 17.53 -22.55
C ALA A 19 5.92 16.68 -22.51
N SER A 20 6.89 17.13 -21.72
CA SER A 20 8.10 16.36 -21.51
C SER A 20 7.68 15.04 -20.88
N ALA A 21 8.05 13.92 -21.50
CA ALA A 21 7.74 12.56 -21.08
C ALA A 21 8.25 12.19 -19.67
N ASN A 22 8.80 13.15 -18.94
CA ASN A 22 9.43 13.03 -17.63
C ASN A 22 8.64 13.69 -16.50
N GLU A 23 7.43 14.15 -16.72
CA GLU A 23 6.63 14.74 -15.66
C GLU A 23 6.00 13.65 -14.79
N PHE A 24 6.42 13.60 -13.52
CA PHE A 24 5.83 12.67 -12.56
C PHE A 24 4.37 13.06 -12.29
N ARG A 25 3.47 12.12 -12.54
CA ARG A 25 2.07 12.28 -12.17
C ARG A 25 1.84 11.68 -10.80
N THR A 26 1.93 12.51 -9.78
CA THR A 26 1.51 12.12 -8.44
C THR A 26 -0.02 12.22 -8.35
N PRO A 27 -0.72 11.21 -7.81
CA PRO A 27 -2.13 11.33 -7.53
C PRO A 27 -2.42 12.54 -6.65
N SER A 28 -3.51 13.25 -6.93
CA SER A 28 -3.96 14.32 -6.04
C SER A 28 -4.28 13.75 -4.66
N MET A 29 -4.08 14.56 -3.64
CA MET A 29 -4.30 14.17 -2.25
C MET A 29 -5.14 15.21 -1.56
N SER A 30 -6.13 14.77 -0.79
CA SER A 30 -6.97 15.61 0.02
C SER A 30 -6.87 15.27 1.50
N ALA A 31 -7.06 16.27 2.36
CA ALA A 31 -7.20 16.06 3.78
C ALA A 31 -8.69 16.02 4.16
N VAL A 32 -9.12 14.95 4.83
CA VAL A 32 -10.49 14.83 5.31
C VAL A 32 -10.70 15.66 6.57
N ARG A 33 -11.93 16.13 6.74
CA ARG A 33 -12.33 16.85 7.95
C ARG A 33 -12.82 15.87 9.01
N VAL A 34 -12.17 15.88 10.17
CA VAL A 34 -12.56 15.06 11.31
C VAL A 34 -13.68 15.73 12.11
N GLU A 35 -14.73 14.97 12.39
CA GLU A 35 -15.91 15.40 13.17
C GLU A 35 -15.68 15.20 14.67
N TRP A 36 -14.71 15.92 15.26
CA TRP A 36 -14.32 15.77 16.66
C TRP A 36 -15.47 15.95 17.66
N ARG A 37 -16.47 16.76 17.32
CA ARG A 37 -17.66 16.90 18.18
C ARG A 37 -18.40 15.57 18.33
N ALA A 38 -18.63 14.87 17.24
CA ALA A 38 -19.28 13.55 17.25
C ALA A 38 -18.43 12.51 18.02
N VAL A 39 -17.09 12.57 17.90
CA VAL A 39 -16.17 11.72 18.67
C VAL A 39 -16.37 11.94 20.18
N LEU A 40 -16.38 13.20 20.62
CA LEU A 40 -16.53 13.54 22.04
C LEU A 40 -17.91 13.21 22.58
N ASP A 41 -18.96 13.40 21.79
CA ASP A 41 -20.33 13.05 22.17
C ASP A 41 -20.49 11.54 22.34
N GLN A 42 -19.91 10.73 21.43
CA GLN A 42 -19.89 9.28 21.57
C GLN A 42 -19.06 8.83 22.77
N LEU A 43 -17.83 9.37 22.94
CA LEU A 43 -16.99 9.04 24.09
C LEU A 43 -17.70 9.34 25.41
N ARG A 44 -18.38 10.49 25.50
CA ARG A 44 -19.20 10.86 26.67
C ARG A 44 -20.31 9.85 26.91
N SER A 45 -21.02 9.44 25.88
CA SER A 45 -22.09 8.44 25.99
C SER A 45 -21.58 7.09 26.48
N GLU A 46 -20.44 6.62 25.91
CA GLU A 46 -19.81 5.35 26.30
C GLU A 46 -19.35 5.36 27.77
N ILE A 47 -18.75 6.44 28.24
CA ILE A 47 -18.28 6.56 29.63
C ILE A 47 -19.42 6.79 30.61
N ASN A 48 -20.40 7.65 30.30
CA ASN A 48 -21.53 7.93 31.17
C ASN A 48 -22.44 6.71 31.35
N SER A 49 -22.43 5.76 30.44
CA SER A 49 -23.12 4.47 30.63
C SER A 49 -22.52 3.62 31.76
N ARG A 50 -21.34 4.04 32.29
CA ARG A 50 -20.58 3.35 33.36
C ARG A 50 -20.32 4.30 34.54
N PRO A 51 -21.27 4.48 35.46
CA PRO A 51 -21.19 5.48 36.55
C PRO A 51 -19.94 5.37 37.42
N ALA A 52 -19.42 4.15 37.64
CA ALA A 52 -18.27 3.89 38.48
C ALA A 52 -16.99 4.58 37.99
N ILE A 53 -16.88 4.86 36.69
CA ILE A 53 -15.70 5.49 36.06
C ILE A 53 -15.99 6.87 35.48
N ALA A 54 -17.25 7.25 35.31
CA ALA A 54 -17.62 8.53 34.71
C ALA A 54 -16.99 9.72 35.44
N GLN A 55 -16.80 9.63 36.75
CA GLN A 55 -16.17 10.66 37.58
C GLN A 55 -14.67 10.83 37.31
N ARG A 56 -14.00 9.85 36.71
CA ARG A 56 -12.58 9.91 36.36
C ARG A 56 -12.32 10.77 35.12
N PHE A 57 -13.35 11.05 34.31
CA PHE A 57 -13.21 11.78 33.08
C PHE A 57 -13.81 13.18 33.17
N THR A 58 -13.04 14.16 32.74
CA THR A 58 -13.49 15.54 32.61
C THR A 58 -13.90 15.79 31.16
N PHE A 59 -15.17 16.09 30.94
CA PHE A 59 -15.66 16.49 29.62
C PHE A 59 -15.65 18.01 29.48
N ALA A 60 -15.20 18.50 28.34
CA ALA A 60 -15.15 19.93 28.02
C ALA A 60 -16.54 20.57 27.82
N GLY A 61 -17.61 19.97 28.37
CA GLY A 61 -18.99 20.38 28.13
C GLY A 61 -19.44 21.68 28.80
N GLN A 62 -18.63 22.26 29.68
CA GLN A 62 -19.04 23.44 30.46
C GLN A 62 -18.62 24.79 29.87
N ARG A 63 -17.72 24.81 28.89
CA ARG A 63 -17.34 26.02 28.15
C ARG A 63 -17.44 25.78 26.65
N ARG A 64 -18.05 26.72 25.93
CA ARG A 64 -18.14 26.71 24.46
C ARG A 64 -16.78 27.06 23.85
N LEU A 65 -15.79 26.20 24.04
CA LEU A 65 -14.52 26.33 23.32
C LEU A 65 -14.67 25.75 21.91
N PRO A 66 -13.98 26.31 20.91
CA PRO A 66 -13.97 25.76 19.57
C PRO A 66 -13.53 24.30 19.58
N ALA A 67 -14.19 23.43 18.81
CA ALA A 67 -13.91 21.99 18.76
C ALA A 67 -12.45 21.62 18.35
N TRP A 68 -11.72 22.60 17.81
CA TRP A 68 -10.31 22.46 17.43
C TRP A 68 -9.32 22.88 18.53
N ASP A 69 -9.79 23.49 19.62
CA ASP A 69 -8.90 23.87 20.74
C ASP A 69 -8.51 22.59 21.50
N PRO A 70 -7.22 22.23 21.59
CA PRO A 70 -6.73 21.07 22.34
C PRO A 70 -7.21 21.07 23.80
N ARG A 71 -7.45 22.27 24.37
CA ARG A 71 -7.97 22.43 25.74
C ARG A 71 -9.47 22.09 25.86
N ALA A 72 -10.18 21.98 24.73
CA ALA A 72 -11.58 21.60 24.70
C ALA A 72 -11.83 20.09 24.86
N THR A 73 -10.78 19.26 24.94
CA THR A 73 -10.86 17.80 24.92
C THR A 73 -10.18 17.12 26.12
N PRO A 74 -10.39 17.56 27.38
CA PRO A 74 -9.69 16.98 28.53
C PRO A 74 -9.97 15.49 28.72
N ALA A 75 -11.19 15.03 28.42
CA ALA A 75 -11.51 13.60 28.49
C ALA A 75 -10.69 12.77 27.49
N LEU A 76 -10.48 13.27 26.28
CA LEU A 76 -9.65 12.60 25.25
C LEU A 76 -8.17 12.60 25.65
N VAL A 77 -7.68 13.68 26.26
CA VAL A 77 -6.31 13.75 26.80
C VAL A 77 -6.11 12.71 27.91
N GLN A 78 -7.10 12.58 28.82
CA GLN A 78 -7.05 11.56 29.86
C GLN A 78 -7.07 10.14 29.27
N LEU A 79 -7.90 9.89 28.27
CA LEU A 79 -7.96 8.61 27.56
C LEU A 79 -6.63 8.28 26.88
N ASN A 80 -6.00 9.26 26.24
CA ASN A 80 -4.66 9.11 25.66
C ASN A 80 -3.63 8.75 26.72
N ALA A 81 -3.66 9.41 27.88
CA ALA A 81 -2.73 9.13 28.98
C ALA A 81 -2.89 7.71 29.51
N ILE A 82 -4.13 7.25 29.71
CA ILE A 82 -4.42 5.89 30.17
C ILE A 82 -3.92 4.85 29.17
N ASN A 83 -4.23 5.05 27.88
CA ASN A 83 -3.93 4.05 26.84
C ASN A 83 -2.48 4.13 26.33
N SER A 84 -1.72 5.18 26.67
CA SER A 84 -0.34 5.35 26.21
C SER A 84 0.63 4.28 26.71
N ALA A 85 0.32 3.62 27.82
CA ALA A 85 1.10 2.51 28.34
C ALA A 85 1.10 1.29 27.41
N MET A 86 0.00 1.09 26.66
CA MET A 86 -0.16 -0.02 25.72
C MET A 86 0.07 0.41 24.26
N PHE A 87 -0.28 1.66 23.95
CA PHE A 87 -0.25 2.20 22.60
C PHE A 87 0.56 3.50 22.59
N ALA A 88 1.89 3.36 22.63
CA ALA A 88 2.80 4.49 22.75
C ALA A 88 2.57 5.54 21.64
N GLY A 89 2.36 6.77 22.07
CA GLY A 89 2.12 7.88 21.14
C GLY A 89 0.70 7.96 20.56
N ILE A 90 -0.29 7.29 21.16
CA ILE A 90 -1.68 7.30 20.70
C ILE A 90 -2.26 8.72 20.54
N GLY A 91 -1.88 9.64 21.40
CA GLY A 91 -2.26 11.06 21.32
C GLY A 91 -1.61 11.85 20.18
N ARG A 92 -0.71 11.26 19.39
CA ARG A 92 -0.14 11.91 18.20
C ARG A 92 -1.02 11.77 16.97
N SER A 93 -1.98 10.85 16.99
CA SER A 93 -2.88 10.63 15.87
C SER A 93 -3.82 11.84 15.68
N PRO A 94 -3.85 12.46 14.48
CA PRO A 94 -4.79 13.54 14.17
C PRO A 94 -6.21 13.05 13.88
N VAL A 95 -6.40 11.74 13.91
CA VAL A 95 -7.70 11.07 13.73
C VAL A 95 -8.08 10.31 14.99
N PRO A 96 -9.38 10.09 15.25
CA PRO A 96 -9.83 9.22 16.34
C PRO A 96 -9.22 7.83 16.18
N VAL A 97 -8.54 7.35 17.21
CA VAL A 97 -7.96 6.01 17.20
C VAL A 97 -9.03 5.02 17.65
N LEU A 98 -9.40 4.12 16.74
CA LEU A 98 -10.36 3.04 16.97
C LEU A 98 -9.60 1.74 17.17
N LEU A 99 -9.72 1.14 18.36
CA LEU A 99 -9.06 -0.13 18.69
C LEU A 99 -10.06 -1.10 19.33
N PRO A 100 -9.84 -2.41 19.27
CA PRO A 100 -10.69 -3.41 19.92
C PRO A 100 -10.36 -3.49 21.41
N PHE A 101 -10.35 -2.35 22.11
CA PHE A 101 -10.00 -2.24 23.51
C PHE A 101 -11.05 -1.47 24.31
N ASP A 102 -11.66 -2.13 25.25
CA ASP A 102 -12.63 -1.53 26.16
C ASP A 102 -11.93 -0.92 27.38
N THR A 103 -11.42 0.31 27.21
CA THR A 103 -10.75 1.07 28.27
C THR A 103 -11.64 1.24 29.51
N ALA A 104 -12.94 1.40 29.31
CA ALA A 104 -13.88 1.60 30.41
C ALA A 104 -14.00 0.32 31.25
N ALA A 105 -14.17 -0.85 30.63
CA ALA A 105 -14.20 -2.12 31.35
C ALA A 105 -12.84 -2.45 32.03
N TYR A 106 -11.74 -2.05 31.40
CA TYR A 106 -10.41 -2.19 32.00
C TYR A 106 -10.28 -1.37 33.30
N LEU A 107 -10.74 -0.11 33.28
CA LEU A 107 -10.71 0.76 34.46
C LEU A 107 -11.68 0.31 35.55
N GLU A 108 -12.81 -0.28 35.21
CA GLU A 108 -13.75 -0.88 36.17
C GLU A 108 -13.12 -2.05 36.91
N ALA A 109 -12.44 -2.94 36.18
CA ALA A 109 -11.72 -4.07 36.78
C ALA A 109 -10.58 -3.60 37.71
N GLU A 110 -9.87 -2.54 37.33
CA GLU A 110 -8.84 -1.92 38.17
C GLU A 110 -9.46 -1.31 39.45
N ALA A 111 -10.56 -0.59 39.34
CA ALA A 111 -11.29 0.01 40.47
C ALA A 111 -11.87 -1.04 41.41
N GLY A 112 -12.27 -2.20 40.89
CA GLY A 112 -12.75 -3.35 41.65
C GLY A 112 -11.68 -4.14 42.40
N GLY A 113 -10.45 -3.64 42.47
CA GLY A 113 -9.36 -4.22 43.26
C GLY A 113 -8.51 -5.24 42.49
N THR A 114 -8.75 -5.45 41.20
CA THR A 114 -7.89 -6.28 40.37
C THR A 114 -6.62 -5.50 40.04
N ARG A 115 -5.55 -5.75 40.76
CA ARG A 115 -4.25 -5.18 40.43
C ARG A 115 -3.82 -5.68 39.06
N HIS A 116 -3.61 -4.75 38.11
CA HIS A 116 -3.22 -5.02 36.71
C HIS A 116 -4.15 -6.05 36.03
N PRO A 117 -5.41 -5.67 35.71
CA PRO A 117 -6.30 -6.57 34.99
C PRO A 117 -5.67 -7.02 33.68
N ALA A 118 -5.82 -8.31 33.35
CA ALA A 118 -5.24 -8.86 32.14
C ALA A 118 -5.81 -8.12 30.91
N VAL A 119 -5.01 -7.33 30.24
CA VAL A 119 -5.37 -6.49 29.09
C VAL A 119 -6.11 -7.30 28.01
N SER A 120 -5.68 -8.56 27.79
CA SER A 120 -6.28 -9.46 26.81
C SER A 120 -7.78 -9.73 27.03
N ARG A 121 -8.28 -9.67 28.27
CA ARG A 121 -9.71 -9.85 28.57
C ARG A 121 -10.59 -8.70 28.07
N HIS A 122 -9.99 -7.52 27.84
CA HIS A 122 -10.69 -6.31 27.41
C HIS A 122 -10.47 -6.02 25.92
N GLN A 123 -9.94 -6.99 25.17
CA GLN A 123 -9.57 -6.85 23.77
C GLN A 123 -10.35 -7.79 22.83
N ALA A 124 -11.46 -8.33 23.25
CA ALA A 124 -12.33 -9.21 22.46
C ALA A 124 -11.61 -10.43 21.83
N GLY A 125 -10.50 -10.88 22.43
CA GLY A 125 -9.67 -11.99 21.92
C GLY A 125 -8.58 -11.57 20.93
N PHE A 126 -8.30 -10.29 20.85
CA PHE A 126 -7.19 -9.76 20.04
C PHE A 126 -6.08 -9.24 20.93
N ARG A 127 -4.84 -9.62 20.64
CA ARG A 127 -3.66 -9.09 21.35
C ARG A 127 -3.02 -8.02 20.50
N PRO A 128 -2.63 -6.85 21.05
CA PRO A 128 -1.73 -5.98 20.31
C PRO A 128 -0.45 -6.73 20.02
N VAL A 129 0.02 -6.69 18.80
CA VAL A 129 1.39 -7.05 18.44
C VAL A 129 2.21 -5.77 18.43
N ASP A 130 3.52 -5.88 18.37
CA ASP A 130 4.46 -4.77 18.58
C ASP A 130 4.38 -3.66 17.50
N LEU A 131 3.17 -3.41 16.99
CA LEU A 131 2.89 -2.33 16.05
C LEU A 131 1.65 -1.54 16.45
N PHE A 132 1.90 -0.40 17.06
CA PHE A 132 1.02 0.75 17.05
C PHE A 132 1.87 1.95 16.61
N HIS A 133 1.53 2.53 15.46
CA HIS A 133 2.25 3.68 14.92
C HIS A 133 1.27 4.82 14.60
N ALA A 134 1.35 5.90 15.37
CA ALA A 134 0.64 7.14 15.10
C ALA A 134 1.61 8.21 14.60
N GLY A 135 1.24 8.87 13.51
CA GLY A 135 1.99 9.95 12.88
C GLY A 135 1.08 11.11 12.45
N PRO A 136 1.64 12.11 11.77
CA PRO A 136 0.92 13.33 11.39
C PRO A 136 -0.29 13.12 10.48
N SER A 137 -0.36 12.03 9.72
CA SER A 137 -1.49 11.76 8.82
C SER A 137 -2.50 10.76 9.38
N GLY A 138 -2.19 10.04 10.46
CA GLY A 138 -3.11 9.06 11.02
C GLY A 138 -2.42 8.01 11.89
N TYR A 139 -2.94 6.79 11.89
CA TYR A 139 -2.33 5.68 12.61
C TYR A 139 -2.47 4.35 11.87
N ASP A 140 -1.59 3.42 12.22
CA ASP A 140 -1.61 2.02 11.85
C ASP A 140 -1.43 1.17 13.10
N ALA A 141 -2.23 0.10 13.22
CA ALA A 141 -2.10 -0.87 14.30
C ALA A 141 -2.30 -2.29 13.79
N VAL A 142 -1.61 -3.24 14.41
CA VAL A 142 -1.75 -4.67 14.11
C VAL A 142 -2.07 -5.42 15.39
N PHE A 143 -3.02 -6.32 15.28
CA PHE A 143 -3.46 -7.20 16.37
C PHE A 143 -3.38 -8.65 15.94
N SER A 144 -2.92 -9.51 16.82
CA SER A 144 -2.95 -10.96 16.62
C SER A 144 -4.19 -11.55 17.26
N LEU A 145 -4.89 -12.43 16.55
CA LEU A 145 -5.97 -13.22 17.13
C LEU A 145 -5.39 -14.18 18.18
N ASP A 146 -5.98 -14.17 19.40
CA ASP A 146 -5.59 -15.11 20.42
C ASP A 146 -6.14 -16.51 20.09
N PRO A 147 -5.31 -17.57 20.08
CA PRO A 147 -5.75 -18.93 19.77
C PRO A 147 -6.87 -19.45 20.69
N GLY A 148 -6.98 -18.91 21.89
CA GLY A 148 -8.04 -19.24 22.87
C GLY A 148 -9.28 -18.35 22.82
N ALA A 149 -9.45 -17.54 21.76
CA ALA A 149 -10.45 -16.47 21.74
C ALA A 149 -11.94 -16.89 21.72
N GLY A 150 -12.27 -18.18 21.73
CA GLY A 150 -13.63 -18.70 21.97
C GLY A 150 -14.52 -18.82 20.74
N ASP A 151 -15.83 -18.99 20.97
CA ASP A 151 -16.83 -19.43 20.00
C ASP A 151 -16.94 -18.61 18.70
N GLY A 152 -17.22 -19.30 17.61
CA GLY A 152 -17.45 -18.69 16.29
C GLY A 152 -16.18 -18.37 15.50
N LEU A 153 -15.01 -18.67 16.03
CA LEU A 153 -13.72 -18.51 15.36
C LEU A 153 -13.15 -19.86 14.91
N PRO A 154 -12.30 -19.87 13.87
CA PRO A 154 -11.66 -21.12 13.46
C PRO A 154 -10.86 -21.76 14.58
N SER A 155 -11.25 -22.98 15.00
CA SER A 155 -10.64 -23.71 16.13
C SER A 155 -9.30 -24.40 15.77
N ARG A 156 -8.81 -24.24 14.56
CA ARG A 156 -7.60 -24.89 14.07
C ARG A 156 -6.35 -24.03 14.22
N THR A 157 -5.20 -24.66 14.37
CA THR A 157 -3.91 -23.99 14.40
C THR A 157 -3.46 -23.57 13.00
N PHE A 158 -3.19 -22.30 12.82
CA PHE A 158 -2.65 -21.75 11.58
C PHE A 158 -1.12 -21.80 11.58
N ALA A 159 -0.52 -21.89 10.40
CA ALA A 159 0.95 -21.90 10.23
C ALA A 159 1.58 -20.53 10.57
N ARG A 160 0.79 -19.47 10.55
CA ARG A 160 1.15 -18.10 10.90
C ARG A 160 0.09 -17.51 11.82
N PRO A 161 0.43 -16.57 12.69
CA PRO A 161 -0.57 -15.81 13.44
C PRO A 161 -1.60 -15.20 12.49
N VAL A 162 -2.87 -15.22 12.89
CA VAL A 162 -3.91 -14.47 12.19
C VAL A 162 -3.87 -13.05 12.69
N GLU A 163 -3.49 -12.13 11.82
CA GLU A 163 -3.33 -10.71 12.17
C GLU A 163 -4.40 -9.85 11.52
N VAL A 164 -4.91 -8.93 12.31
CA VAL A 164 -5.85 -7.90 11.89
C VAL A 164 -5.13 -6.56 11.92
N GLN A 165 -5.05 -5.91 10.79
CA GLN A 165 -4.49 -4.57 10.65
C GLN A 165 -5.63 -3.56 10.58
N ILE A 166 -5.48 -2.43 11.26
CA ILE A 166 -6.37 -1.28 11.13
C ILE A 166 -5.56 -0.03 10.82
N THR A 167 -6.02 0.74 9.84
CA THR A 167 -5.47 2.03 9.46
C THR A 167 -6.58 3.08 9.47
N GLY A 168 -6.29 4.27 10.00
CA GLY A 168 -7.12 5.46 9.86
C GLY A 168 -6.25 6.64 9.43
N SER A 169 -6.69 7.45 8.47
CA SER A 169 -5.90 8.56 7.92
C SER A 169 -6.74 9.79 7.62
N ILE A 170 -6.16 10.97 7.88
CA ILE A 170 -6.71 12.23 7.36
C ILE A 170 -6.31 12.50 5.92
N LEU A 171 -5.23 11.87 5.44
CA LEU A 171 -4.76 12.02 4.07
C LEU A 171 -5.33 10.90 3.21
N VAL A 172 -5.92 11.30 2.10
CA VAL A 172 -6.54 10.39 1.13
C VAL A 172 -6.06 10.74 -0.26
N TYR A 173 -5.56 9.76 -0.97
CA TYR A 173 -5.22 9.91 -2.38
C TYR A 173 -6.48 9.78 -3.23
N ASP A 174 -6.72 10.78 -4.08
CA ASP A 174 -7.86 10.83 -4.99
C ASP A 174 -7.49 10.10 -6.29
N LEU A 175 -7.72 8.79 -6.29
CA LEU A 175 -7.47 7.91 -7.43
C LEU A 175 -8.78 7.48 -8.06
N ALA A 176 -8.85 7.56 -9.38
CA ALA A 176 -9.91 6.94 -10.14
C ALA A 176 -9.68 5.41 -10.18
N ASP A 177 -10.19 4.70 -9.20
CA ASP A 177 -10.18 3.24 -9.19
C ASP A 177 -11.54 2.71 -9.70
N PRO A 178 -11.61 2.07 -10.87
CA PRO A 178 -12.85 1.47 -11.39
C PRO A 178 -13.46 0.41 -10.48
N LEU A 179 -12.68 -0.10 -9.50
CA LEU A 179 -13.13 -1.04 -8.50
C LEU A 179 -13.59 -0.34 -7.20
N SER A 180 -13.49 1.00 -7.14
CA SER A 180 -13.99 1.79 -6.02
C SER A 180 -15.50 1.59 -5.83
N GLY A 181 -15.92 1.47 -4.58
CA GLY A 181 -17.33 1.29 -4.21
C GLY A 181 -17.97 -0.06 -4.62
N LYS A 182 -17.24 -0.96 -5.26
CA LYS A 182 -17.76 -2.28 -5.69
C LYS A 182 -17.69 -3.37 -4.61
N GLY A 183 -17.28 -3.05 -3.40
CA GLY A 183 -17.29 -3.98 -2.28
C GLY A 183 -18.71 -4.40 -1.86
N GLU A 184 -18.83 -5.58 -1.26
CA GLU A 184 -20.09 -6.07 -0.73
C GLU A 184 -20.51 -5.28 0.52
N PRO A 185 -21.76 -4.82 0.64
CA PRO A 185 -22.28 -4.22 1.88
C PRO A 185 -22.30 -5.26 3.01
N VAL A 186 -21.88 -4.86 4.22
CA VAL A 186 -21.85 -5.74 5.38
C VAL A 186 -23.09 -5.52 6.25
N LYS A 187 -24.18 -6.23 5.94
CA LYS A 187 -25.48 -6.06 6.61
C LYS A 187 -25.42 -6.22 8.14
N ALA A 188 -24.60 -7.15 8.63
CA ALA A 188 -24.46 -7.44 10.07
C ALA A 188 -23.86 -6.27 10.89
N LEU A 189 -23.27 -5.28 10.24
CA LEU A 189 -22.60 -4.13 10.85
C LEU A 189 -23.19 -2.78 10.44
N VAL A 190 -24.27 -2.77 9.67
CA VAL A 190 -24.87 -1.54 9.10
C VAL A 190 -25.30 -0.53 10.16
N SER A 191 -25.74 -0.99 11.33
CA SER A 191 -26.14 -0.10 12.44
C SER A 191 -24.95 0.67 13.03
N GLN A 192 -23.75 0.09 12.99
CA GLN A 192 -22.54 0.69 13.55
C GLN A 192 -21.69 1.38 12.46
N PHE A 193 -21.74 0.86 11.24
CA PHE A 193 -20.97 1.31 10.08
C PHE A 193 -21.84 1.27 8.81
N PRO A 194 -22.64 2.31 8.55
CA PRO A 194 -23.66 2.29 7.47
C PRO A 194 -23.09 2.14 6.06
N ASP A 195 -21.89 2.67 5.83
CA ASP A 195 -21.21 2.70 4.54
C ASP A 195 -20.18 1.59 4.34
N MET A 196 -20.09 0.67 5.31
CA MET A 196 -19.06 -0.37 5.28
C MET A 196 -19.16 -1.27 4.04
N ARG A 197 -18.03 -1.42 3.38
CA ARG A 197 -17.83 -2.32 2.24
C ARG A 197 -16.75 -3.34 2.55
N ARG A 198 -17.02 -4.58 2.15
CA ARG A 198 -16.06 -5.70 2.23
C ARG A 198 -15.64 -6.13 0.83
N PHE A 199 -14.35 -6.38 0.66
CA PHE A 199 -13.81 -6.91 -0.57
C PHE A 199 -12.61 -7.82 -0.30
N ILE A 200 -12.39 -8.78 -1.19
CA ILE A 200 -11.22 -9.64 -1.19
C ILE A 200 -10.34 -9.19 -2.34
N ARG A 201 -9.10 -8.83 -2.03
CA ARG A 201 -8.10 -8.44 -3.02
C ARG A 201 -6.73 -8.94 -2.58
N GLU A 202 -6.03 -9.62 -3.48
CA GLU A 202 -4.61 -9.98 -3.38
C GLU A 202 -4.22 -10.65 -2.07
N GLY A 203 -5.01 -11.62 -1.67
CA GLY A 203 -4.75 -12.35 -0.44
C GLY A 203 -5.07 -11.58 0.83
N TYR A 204 -5.93 -10.55 0.74
CA TYR A 204 -6.50 -9.86 1.89
C TYR A 204 -8.02 -9.76 1.78
N VAL A 205 -8.70 -10.01 2.89
CA VAL A 205 -10.04 -9.47 3.08
C VAL A 205 -9.91 -8.10 3.72
N ARG A 206 -10.63 -7.12 3.17
CA ARG A 206 -10.60 -5.73 3.61
C ARG A 206 -12.01 -5.23 3.89
N TYR A 207 -12.14 -4.43 4.92
CA TYR A 207 -13.34 -3.71 5.29
C TYR A 207 -13.02 -2.23 5.32
N ALA A 208 -13.60 -1.46 4.40
CA ALA A 208 -13.48 -0.02 4.33
C ALA A 208 -14.75 0.63 4.84
N PHE A 209 -14.64 1.64 5.68
CA PHE A 209 -15.76 2.40 6.23
C PHE A 209 -15.33 3.81 6.63
N THR A 210 -16.29 4.72 6.69
CA THR A 210 -16.09 6.08 7.19
C THR A 210 -16.70 6.21 8.58
N ARG A 211 -15.96 6.79 9.52
CA ARG A 211 -16.49 7.15 10.83
C ARG A 211 -15.92 8.49 11.28
N PHE A 212 -16.77 9.36 11.81
CA PHE A 212 -16.36 10.73 12.18
C PHE A 212 -15.70 11.53 11.04
N GLY A 213 -16.13 11.31 9.80
CA GLY A 213 -15.54 11.91 8.60
C GLY A 213 -14.23 11.28 8.14
N VAL A 214 -13.68 10.35 8.90
CA VAL A 214 -12.38 9.69 8.63
C VAL A 214 -12.59 8.34 7.96
N PRO A 215 -11.86 8.02 6.86
CA PRO A 215 -11.82 6.67 6.31
C PRO A 215 -10.94 5.76 7.16
N TYR A 216 -11.45 4.57 7.41
CA TYR A 216 -10.75 3.47 8.09
C TYR A 216 -10.76 2.23 7.22
N VAL A 217 -9.70 1.45 7.33
CA VAL A 217 -9.58 0.15 6.67
C VAL A 217 -9.09 -0.89 7.64
N VAL A 218 -9.85 -1.97 7.77
CA VAL A 218 -9.44 -3.19 8.49
C VAL A 218 -9.06 -4.24 7.46
N SER A 219 -7.90 -4.88 7.62
CA SER A 219 -7.35 -5.86 6.68
C SER A 219 -6.89 -7.11 7.40
N ILE A 220 -7.22 -8.29 6.86
CA ILE A 220 -6.73 -9.58 7.33
C ILE A 220 -6.11 -10.32 6.15
N GLN A 221 -4.87 -10.78 6.30
CA GLN A 221 -4.23 -11.60 5.29
C GLN A 221 -4.88 -12.98 5.22
N CYS A 222 -5.19 -13.44 4.02
CA CYS A 222 -5.89 -14.69 3.77
C CYS A 222 -5.44 -15.31 2.43
N LEU A 223 -6.00 -16.46 2.07
CA LEU A 223 -5.85 -17.05 0.73
C LEU A 223 -7.20 -17.01 0.00
N ASP A 224 -7.19 -16.52 -1.23
CA ASP A 224 -8.39 -16.51 -2.09
C ASP A 224 -8.80 -17.90 -2.57
N SER A 225 -7.88 -18.87 -2.49
CA SER A 225 -8.08 -20.26 -2.90
C SER A 225 -8.85 -21.08 -1.87
N ALA A 226 -9.24 -22.28 -2.27
CA ALA A 226 -9.86 -23.27 -1.38
C ALA A 226 -9.09 -23.43 -0.06
N PRO A 227 -9.78 -23.70 1.07
CA PRO A 227 -9.15 -23.85 2.37
C PRO A 227 -8.01 -24.86 2.34
N ARG A 228 -6.85 -24.45 2.85
CA ARG A 228 -5.72 -25.36 3.10
C ARG A 228 -5.60 -25.58 4.60
N ALA A 229 -5.25 -26.80 5.01
CA ALA A 229 -5.30 -27.23 6.41
C ALA A 229 -4.65 -26.27 7.42
N ARG A 230 -3.60 -25.53 7.04
CA ARG A 230 -2.87 -24.63 7.94
C ARG A 230 -2.92 -23.16 7.54
N ARG A 231 -3.77 -22.79 6.57
CA ARG A 231 -3.90 -21.43 6.07
C ARG A 231 -5.32 -20.91 6.22
N LEU A 232 -5.45 -19.64 6.53
CA LEU A 232 -6.74 -18.95 6.63
C LEU A 232 -7.27 -18.68 5.23
N ALA A 233 -8.46 -19.19 4.90
CA ALA A 233 -9.18 -18.80 3.69
C ALA A 233 -9.85 -17.44 3.89
N CYS A 234 -10.04 -16.66 2.83
CA CYS A 234 -10.57 -15.29 2.97
C CYS A 234 -12.00 -15.28 3.55
N ARG A 235 -12.83 -16.25 3.23
CA ARG A 235 -14.17 -16.36 3.82
C ARG A 235 -14.14 -16.75 5.31
N GLU A 236 -13.14 -17.49 5.75
CA GLU A 236 -12.94 -17.83 7.17
C GLU A 236 -12.50 -16.59 8.00
N ALA A 237 -11.96 -15.56 7.34
CA ALA A 237 -11.60 -14.31 7.99
C ALA A 237 -12.81 -13.43 8.32
N TYR A 238 -13.99 -13.68 7.74
CA TYR A 238 -15.18 -12.83 7.96
C TYR A 238 -15.60 -12.75 9.42
N PRO A 239 -15.83 -13.86 10.14
CA PRO A 239 -16.20 -13.80 11.55
C PRO A 239 -15.13 -13.15 12.42
N ILE A 240 -13.84 -13.31 12.06
CA ILE A 240 -12.73 -12.68 12.78
C ILE A 240 -12.79 -11.15 12.60
N ALA A 241 -12.96 -10.68 11.36
CA ALA A 241 -13.06 -9.25 11.06
C ALA A 241 -14.32 -8.64 11.71
N GLU A 242 -15.46 -9.31 11.63
CA GLU A 242 -16.70 -8.81 12.22
C GLU A 242 -16.62 -8.72 13.74
N ARG A 243 -15.99 -9.69 14.40
CA ARG A 243 -15.72 -9.63 15.84
C ARG A 243 -14.82 -8.45 16.19
N PHE A 244 -13.75 -8.24 15.43
CA PHE A 244 -12.83 -7.10 15.58
C PHE A 244 -13.57 -5.78 15.43
N LEU A 245 -14.36 -5.63 14.38
CA LEU A 245 -15.12 -4.42 14.07
C LEU A 245 -16.17 -4.09 15.13
N LYS A 246 -16.90 -5.08 15.64
CA LYS A 246 -17.86 -4.92 16.74
C LYS A 246 -17.20 -4.46 18.04
N ALA A 247 -15.95 -4.84 18.25
CA ALA A 247 -15.17 -4.49 19.42
C ALA A 247 -14.52 -3.10 19.36
N LEU A 248 -14.52 -2.43 18.21
CA LEU A 248 -13.89 -1.12 18.06
C LEU A 248 -14.50 -0.08 18.99
N ARG A 249 -13.65 0.60 19.75
CA ARG A 249 -13.99 1.72 20.65
C ARG A 249 -13.05 2.88 20.39
N ILE A 250 -13.48 4.08 20.75
CA ILE A 250 -12.60 5.26 20.75
C ILE A 250 -11.55 5.04 21.83
N SER A 251 -10.29 4.93 21.44
CA SER A 251 -9.16 4.64 22.33
C SER A 251 -8.19 5.80 22.46
N GLY A 252 -8.28 6.83 21.61
CA GLY A 252 -7.41 8.00 21.66
C GLY A 252 -7.46 8.87 20.42
N GLY A 253 -6.37 9.60 20.20
CA GLY A 253 -6.22 10.63 19.16
C GLY A 253 -6.38 12.04 19.73
N GLN A 254 -6.16 13.05 18.92
CA GLN A 254 -6.37 14.45 19.33
C GLN A 254 -6.67 15.33 18.12
N PRO A 255 -7.49 16.38 18.29
CA PRO A 255 -7.68 17.39 17.27
C PRO A 255 -6.32 18.02 16.91
N ALA A 256 -5.91 17.90 15.67
CA ALA A 256 -4.74 18.56 15.15
C ALA A 256 -5.10 19.24 13.82
N ARG A 257 -4.44 20.35 13.52
CA ARG A 257 -4.48 20.91 12.17
C ARG A 257 -3.57 20.04 11.29
N PRO A 258 -4.01 19.69 10.08
CA PRO A 258 -3.11 19.10 9.10
C PRO A 258 -1.88 20.02 8.96
N ARG A 259 -0.71 19.49 9.26
CA ARG A 259 0.56 20.16 8.99
C ARG A 259 1.16 19.45 7.82
N PHE A 260 1.17 20.12 6.69
CA PHE A 260 1.98 19.69 5.57
C PHE A 260 3.43 20.03 5.92
N ASP A 261 4.27 19.02 5.89
CA ASP A 261 5.70 19.23 6.01
C ASP A 261 6.15 20.01 4.77
N VAL A 262 7.13 20.89 4.92
CA VAL A 262 7.75 21.50 3.75
C VAL A 262 8.34 20.36 2.93
N PRO A 263 7.99 20.24 1.63
CA PRO A 263 8.58 19.18 0.82
C PRO A 263 10.09 19.25 0.94
N SER A 264 10.72 18.15 1.31
CA SER A 264 12.19 18.06 1.24
C SER A 264 12.58 18.42 -0.18
N GLU A 265 13.57 19.30 -0.35
CA GLU A 265 14.08 19.63 -1.69
C GLU A 265 14.30 18.33 -2.45
N VAL A 266 13.61 18.21 -3.57
CA VAL A 266 13.82 17.06 -4.46
C VAL A 266 15.28 17.10 -4.85
N ALA A 267 16.07 16.15 -4.38
CA ALA A 267 17.48 16.07 -4.76
C ALA A 267 17.54 16.10 -6.28
N GLU A 268 18.19 17.12 -6.83
CA GLU A 268 18.31 17.29 -8.25
C GLU A 268 18.85 16.00 -8.88
N ARG A 269 18.31 15.66 -10.03
CA ARG A 269 18.90 14.57 -10.82
C ARG A 269 20.36 14.91 -11.14
N PRO A 270 21.28 13.94 -11.04
CA PRO A 270 22.67 14.20 -11.40
C PRO A 270 22.75 14.77 -12.82
N VAL A 271 23.43 15.89 -12.97
CA VAL A 271 23.58 16.56 -14.27
C VAL A 271 24.60 15.83 -15.17
N THR A 272 25.41 14.96 -14.61
CA THR A 272 26.47 14.23 -15.30
C THR A 272 25.92 13.19 -16.26
N LEU A 273 26.53 13.18 -17.41
CA LEU A 273 26.12 12.51 -18.62
C LEU A 273 26.44 11.02 -18.64
N SER A 274 25.56 10.32 -19.38
CA SER A 274 25.68 8.99 -19.96
C SER A 274 26.31 7.88 -19.13
N SER A 275 25.44 7.13 -18.51
CA SER A 275 25.71 5.73 -18.20
C SER A 275 25.16 4.85 -19.34
N ASP A 276 25.60 3.61 -19.41
CA ASP A 276 24.97 2.58 -20.26
C ASP A 276 23.56 2.22 -19.81
N PHE A 277 23.04 2.93 -18.80
CA PHE A 277 21.70 2.71 -18.28
C PHE A 277 20.66 3.23 -19.25
N THR A 278 19.87 2.31 -19.79
CA THR A 278 18.76 2.62 -20.69
C THR A 278 17.44 2.10 -20.15
N TYR A 279 16.35 2.80 -20.44
CA TYR A 279 15.02 2.40 -20.02
C TYR A 279 13.97 2.78 -21.06
N ARG A 280 12.84 2.07 -21.05
CA ARG A 280 11.66 2.37 -21.84
C ARG A 280 10.72 3.30 -21.04
N PRO A 281 9.85 4.08 -21.71
CA PRO A 281 8.85 4.89 -21.01
C PRO A 281 7.95 4.06 -20.09
N SER A 282 7.40 4.72 -19.07
CA SER A 282 6.37 4.12 -18.23
C SER A 282 5.17 3.68 -19.07
N GLY A 283 4.64 2.50 -18.81
CA GLY A 283 3.55 1.91 -19.57
C GLY A 283 3.96 1.14 -20.83
N ASP A 284 5.23 1.19 -21.24
CA ASP A 284 5.76 0.33 -22.32
C ASP A 284 6.03 -1.08 -21.78
N ILE A 285 4.95 -1.81 -21.50
CA ILE A 285 5.00 -3.19 -21.04
C ILE A 285 5.10 -4.17 -22.20
N ILE A 286 5.64 -5.36 -21.90
CA ILE A 286 5.79 -6.39 -22.93
C ILE A 286 4.41 -6.96 -23.30
N ALA A 287 4.06 -6.85 -24.57
CA ALA A 287 2.90 -7.52 -25.10
C ALA A 287 3.09 -9.06 -24.98
N ASN A 288 2.05 -9.75 -24.52
CA ASN A 288 2.05 -11.21 -24.38
C ASN A 288 3.09 -11.77 -23.41
N SER A 289 3.29 -11.13 -22.27
CA SER A 289 4.23 -11.56 -21.23
C SER A 289 3.86 -12.90 -20.54
N GLY A 290 3.24 -13.82 -21.24
CA GLY A 290 2.93 -15.17 -20.77
C GLY A 290 1.57 -15.35 -20.14
N ALA A 291 0.75 -14.31 -20.00
CA ALA A 291 -0.62 -14.43 -19.52
C ALA A 291 -1.64 -14.26 -20.66
N ARG A 292 -2.80 -14.86 -20.47
CA ARG A 292 -3.88 -14.90 -21.48
C ARG A 292 -4.51 -13.54 -21.80
N ARG A 293 -4.21 -12.49 -21.00
CA ARG A 293 -4.74 -11.14 -21.19
C ARG A 293 -3.59 -10.15 -21.28
N ARG A 294 -3.74 -9.18 -22.16
CA ARG A 294 -2.82 -8.04 -22.21
C ARG A 294 -3.02 -7.23 -20.94
N GLY A 295 -1.91 -6.94 -20.24
CA GLY A 295 -1.89 -5.88 -19.26
C GLY A 295 -2.17 -4.55 -19.95
N GLY A 296 -2.57 -3.57 -19.20
CA GLY A 296 -2.59 -2.18 -19.59
C GLY A 296 -1.51 -1.43 -18.83
N HIS A 297 -1.45 -0.12 -18.98
CA HIS A 297 -0.62 0.69 -18.10
C HIS A 297 -1.49 1.61 -17.24
N ALA A 298 -0.95 2.05 -16.12
CA ALA A 298 -1.57 3.05 -15.28
C ALA A 298 -0.87 4.39 -15.50
N ASP A 299 -1.65 5.43 -15.74
CA ASP A 299 -1.14 6.81 -15.91
C ASP A 299 -0.69 7.42 -14.58
N LEU A 300 -1.14 6.88 -13.46
CA LEU A 300 -0.91 7.43 -12.14
C LEU A 300 0.33 6.81 -11.51
N ILE A 301 1.31 7.66 -11.21
CA ILE A 301 2.57 7.31 -10.58
C ILE A 301 2.62 8.03 -9.25
N ALA A 302 2.68 7.28 -8.15
CA ALA A 302 2.97 7.86 -6.86
C ALA A 302 4.48 8.13 -6.79
N TYR A 303 4.84 9.40 -6.93
CA TYR A 303 6.20 9.83 -6.69
C TYR A 303 6.42 10.02 -5.19
N SER A 304 7.40 9.33 -4.68
CA SER A 304 7.99 9.62 -3.38
C SER A 304 9.51 9.67 -3.56
N GLN A 305 10.16 10.63 -2.93
CA GLN A 305 11.60 10.65 -2.94
C GLN A 305 12.12 9.47 -2.12
N ILE A 306 12.67 8.48 -2.78
CA ILE A 306 13.13 7.25 -2.18
C ILE A 306 14.58 6.95 -2.56
N ARG A 307 15.28 6.21 -1.71
CA ARG A 307 16.48 5.48 -2.08
C ARG A 307 16.10 4.28 -2.96
N PHE A 308 16.99 3.84 -3.85
CA PHE A 308 16.78 2.59 -4.58
C PHE A 308 16.75 1.39 -3.62
N PRO A 309 15.82 0.44 -3.79
CA PRO A 309 15.61 -0.63 -2.80
C PRO A 309 16.70 -1.70 -2.74
N LEU A 310 17.67 -1.71 -3.65
CA LEU A 310 18.88 -2.51 -3.53
C LEU A 310 20.06 -1.63 -3.09
N GLU A 311 20.94 -2.22 -2.28
CA GLU A 311 22.10 -1.50 -1.75
C GLU A 311 23.04 -1.04 -2.85
N LYS A 312 23.25 -1.86 -3.87
CA LYS A 312 24.27 -1.67 -4.91
C LYS A 312 23.72 -1.88 -6.32
N ALA A 313 24.31 -1.16 -7.27
CA ALA A 313 24.20 -1.41 -8.69
C ALA A 313 25.21 -2.52 -9.12
N PRO A 314 25.02 -3.15 -10.29
CA PRO A 314 23.96 -2.93 -11.24
C PRO A 314 22.68 -3.71 -10.93
N ALA A 315 21.56 -3.16 -11.36
CA ALA A 315 20.25 -3.78 -11.29
C ALA A 315 19.43 -3.52 -12.56
N ARG A 316 18.42 -4.32 -12.79
CA ARG A 316 17.49 -4.14 -13.90
C ARG A 316 16.06 -4.36 -13.47
N VAL A 317 15.14 -3.63 -14.07
CA VAL A 317 13.71 -3.85 -13.98
C VAL A 317 13.26 -4.54 -15.26
N SER A 318 12.72 -5.75 -15.14
CA SER A 318 12.27 -6.53 -16.29
C SER A 318 11.38 -7.69 -15.90
N SER A 319 10.48 -8.04 -16.82
CA SER A 319 9.69 -9.26 -16.71
C SER A 319 10.58 -10.52 -16.75
N GLN A 320 10.03 -11.60 -16.21
CA GLN A 320 10.65 -12.92 -16.16
C GLN A 320 11.04 -13.48 -17.55
N GLN A 321 10.32 -13.10 -18.60
CA GLN A 321 10.55 -13.61 -19.95
C GLN A 321 11.85 -13.14 -20.58
N PHE A 322 12.38 -11.98 -20.18
CA PHE A 322 13.65 -11.47 -20.69
C PHE A 322 14.88 -12.19 -20.15
N THR A 323 14.74 -12.87 -19.01
CA THR A 323 15.88 -13.59 -18.41
C THR A 323 16.29 -14.84 -19.20
N LYS A 324 15.41 -15.36 -20.07
CA LYS A 324 15.64 -16.59 -20.82
C LYS A 324 16.37 -16.39 -22.17
N ARG A 325 16.49 -15.17 -22.67
CA ARG A 325 17.24 -14.92 -23.91
C ARG A 325 18.75 -14.88 -23.64
N LYS A 326 19.48 -15.78 -24.26
CA LYS A 326 20.95 -15.94 -24.21
C LYS A 326 21.73 -14.82 -24.91
N SER A 327 21.31 -13.60 -24.91
CA SER A 327 22.08 -12.51 -25.53
C SER A 327 22.77 -11.70 -24.44
N GLY A 328 24.09 -11.63 -24.49
CA GLY A 328 24.92 -10.83 -23.59
C GLY A 328 24.76 -9.31 -23.75
N GLY A 329 23.62 -8.84 -24.25
CA GLY A 329 23.30 -7.42 -24.41
C GLY A 329 22.74 -6.80 -23.15
N VAL A 330 23.08 -5.54 -22.92
CA VAL A 330 22.44 -4.69 -21.90
C VAL A 330 21.01 -4.44 -22.35
N TYR A 331 20.04 -5.02 -21.63
CA TYR A 331 18.63 -4.76 -21.92
C TYR A 331 18.19 -3.48 -21.21
N PRO A 332 17.42 -2.62 -21.90
CA PRO A 332 16.82 -1.49 -21.25
C PRO A 332 15.84 -1.95 -20.15
N TRP A 333 15.73 -1.17 -19.11
CA TRP A 333 14.64 -1.37 -18.16
C TRP A 333 13.30 -1.25 -18.86
N ARG A 334 12.34 -2.04 -18.42
CA ARG A 334 10.99 -2.01 -18.96
C ARG A 334 9.99 -2.13 -17.82
N ASP A 335 9.00 -1.26 -17.85
CA ASP A 335 7.89 -1.27 -16.91
C ASP A 335 7.17 -2.62 -16.95
N ASN A 336 6.95 -3.22 -15.80
CA ASN A 336 6.15 -4.43 -15.67
C ASN A 336 4.96 -4.28 -14.69
N PHE A 337 4.65 -3.06 -14.27
CA PHE A 337 3.37 -2.76 -13.64
C PHE A 337 2.24 -2.97 -14.64
N CYS A 338 1.12 -3.56 -14.22
CA CYS A 338 0.05 -3.99 -15.12
C CYS A 338 0.42 -5.06 -16.15
N GLU A 339 1.64 -5.61 -16.12
CA GLU A 339 1.94 -6.82 -16.89
C GLU A 339 0.91 -7.90 -16.57
N ALA A 340 0.50 -8.66 -17.59
CA ALA A 340 -0.61 -9.59 -17.46
C ALA A 340 -0.41 -10.62 -16.34
N ARG A 341 -1.20 -10.48 -15.29
CA ARG A 341 -1.33 -11.35 -14.11
C ARG A 341 -2.81 -11.46 -13.74
N SER A 342 -3.13 -12.35 -12.83
CA SER A 342 -4.50 -12.54 -12.30
C SER A 342 -4.82 -11.62 -11.11
N PHE A 343 -3.90 -10.77 -10.66
CA PHE A 343 -4.12 -9.88 -9.53
C PHE A 343 -5.04 -8.73 -9.93
N GLN A 344 -6.01 -8.41 -9.07
CA GLN A 344 -6.92 -7.30 -9.30
C GLN A 344 -6.20 -5.98 -9.01
N VAL A 345 -5.88 -5.22 -10.05
CA VAL A 345 -5.26 -3.90 -9.98
C VAL A 345 -6.14 -2.92 -10.74
N GLY A 346 -6.90 -2.11 -10.01
CA GLY A 346 -7.92 -1.23 -10.60
C GLY A 346 -7.35 -0.18 -11.53
N GLN A 347 -6.10 0.25 -11.35
CA GLN A 347 -5.40 1.19 -12.23
C GLN A 347 -4.97 0.57 -13.56
N CYS A 348 -5.00 -0.75 -13.68
CA CYS A 348 -4.69 -1.41 -14.95
C CYS A 348 -5.91 -1.41 -15.87
N VAL A 349 -5.72 -1.13 -17.14
CA VAL A 349 -6.79 -1.06 -18.16
C VAL A 349 -7.65 -2.33 -18.17
N ALA A 350 -7.03 -3.49 -17.97
CA ALA A 350 -7.73 -4.76 -17.89
C ALA A 350 -8.40 -5.02 -16.52
N GLY A 351 -8.22 -4.14 -15.52
CA GLY A 351 -8.62 -4.36 -14.13
C GLY A 351 -7.78 -5.42 -13.42
N PHE A 352 -6.81 -6.01 -14.09
CA PHE A 352 -5.91 -7.03 -13.59
C PHE A 352 -4.49 -6.75 -14.09
N GLY A 353 -3.49 -7.13 -13.30
CA GLY A 353 -2.11 -6.97 -13.69
C GLY A 353 -1.13 -7.22 -12.55
N HIS A 354 0.14 -7.02 -12.86
CA HIS A 354 1.22 -7.03 -11.90
C HIS A 354 1.17 -5.74 -11.06
N GLN A 355 1.28 -5.85 -9.74
CA GLN A 355 1.04 -4.73 -8.84
C GLN A 355 2.29 -3.93 -8.47
N GLY A 356 3.45 -4.28 -9.00
CA GLY A 356 4.72 -3.62 -8.69
C GLY A 356 5.74 -3.79 -9.80
N GLN A 357 7.01 -3.72 -9.42
CA GLN A 357 8.15 -3.90 -10.32
C GLN A 357 9.03 -5.05 -9.84
N ASP A 358 9.42 -5.93 -10.77
CA ASP A 358 10.41 -6.98 -10.51
C ASP A 358 11.82 -6.43 -10.74
N ILE A 359 12.56 -6.28 -9.67
CA ILE A 359 13.93 -5.76 -9.68
C ILE A 359 14.90 -6.93 -9.58
N ARG A 360 15.78 -7.05 -10.57
CA ARG A 360 16.76 -8.12 -10.63
C ARG A 360 18.16 -7.55 -10.51
N PRO A 361 19.00 -8.04 -9.59
CA PRO A 361 20.42 -7.78 -9.66
C PRO A 361 20.96 -8.19 -11.04
N ALA A 362 21.86 -7.41 -11.61
CA ALA A 362 22.51 -7.81 -12.84
C ALA A 362 23.33 -9.09 -12.61
N PRO A 363 23.47 -9.93 -13.63
CA PRO A 363 24.32 -11.11 -13.52
C PRO A 363 25.77 -10.70 -13.22
N CYS A 364 26.45 -11.49 -12.43
CA CYS A 364 27.87 -11.32 -12.21
C CYS A 364 28.65 -11.44 -13.52
N PRO A 365 29.73 -10.68 -13.69
CA PRO A 365 30.64 -10.90 -14.80
C PRO A 365 31.09 -12.36 -14.88
N PRO A 366 31.35 -12.88 -16.08
CA PRO A 366 31.99 -14.17 -16.23
C PRO A 366 33.27 -14.23 -15.38
N ASN A 367 33.50 -15.32 -14.70
CA ASN A 367 34.64 -15.54 -13.78
C ASN A 367 34.59 -14.80 -12.43
N SER A 368 33.48 -14.17 -12.07
CA SER A 368 33.32 -13.67 -10.71
C SER A 368 33.12 -14.82 -9.73
N SER A 369 33.84 -14.79 -8.58
CA SER A 369 33.66 -15.80 -7.53
C SER A 369 32.22 -15.73 -6.95
N ALA A 370 31.74 -16.86 -6.41
CA ALA A 370 30.45 -16.92 -5.71
C ALA A 370 30.37 -15.93 -4.54
N ASP A 371 31.51 -15.40 -4.09
CA ASP A 371 31.62 -14.42 -3.02
C ASP A 371 31.47 -12.98 -3.47
N ASN A 372 31.34 -12.76 -4.78
CA ASN A 372 31.21 -11.41 -5.32
C ASN A 372 29.84 -10.80 -4.95
N ALA A 373 29.86 -9.51 -4.58
CA ALA A 373 28.66 -8.75 -4.17
C ALA A 373 27.57 -8.69 -5.26
N CYS A 374 27.90 -8.95 -6.51
CA CYS A 374 26.94 -9.04 -7.61
C CYS A 374 26.08 -10.32 -7.58
N HIS A 375 26.46 -11.35 -6.79
CA HIS A 375 25.68 -12.58 -6.74
C HIS A 375 24.26 -12.30 -6.20
N PRO A 376 23.16 -12.70 -6.89
CA PRO A 376 21.80 -12.37 -6.49
C PRO A 376 21.49 -12.69 -5.03
N ARG A 377 21.99 -13.80 -4.51
CA ARG A 377 21.78 -14.24 -3.12
C ARG A 377 22.50 -13.38 -2.06
N LYS A 378 23.37 -12.47 -2.48
CA LYS A 378 24.14 -11.58 -1.59
C LYS A 378 23.73 -10.12 -1.71
N GLN A 379 22.84 -9.79 -2.65
CA GLN A 379 22.35 -8.42 -2.81
C GLN A 379 21.44 -8.04 -1.66
N ALA A 380 21.86 -7.07 -0.87
CA ALA A 380 21.06 -6.54 0.22
C ALA A 380 19.87 -5.74 -0.32
N VAL A 381 18.72 -5.99 0.29
CA VAL A 381 17.52 -5.18 0.16
C VAL A 381 17.52 -4.18 1.30
N VAL A 382 17.32 -2.90 1.00
CA VAL A 382 17.42 -1.81 1.96
C VAL A 382 16.11 -1.02 2.04
N ALA A 383 15.88 -0.43 3.21
CA ALA A 383 14.74 0.48 3.40
C ALA A 383 14.89 1.71 2.50
N VAL A 384 13.85 2.02 1.73
CA VAL A 384 13.85 3.15 0.78
C VAL A 384 13.70 4.51 1.45
N ARG A 385 13.21 4.53 2.70
CA ARG A 385 12.96 5.70 3.56
C ARG A 385 13.06 5.30 5.03
N ASP A 386 13.15 6.29 5.91
CA ASP A 386 12.86 6.08 7.33
C ASP A 386 11.41 5.65 7.50
N GLY A 387 11.16 4.63 8.32
CA GLY A 387 9.80 4.14 8.51
C GLY A 387 9.67 3.03 9.55
N VAL A 388 8.50 2.43 9.57
CA VAL A 388 8.15 1.34 10.49
C VAL A 388 7.81 0.09 9.70
N VAL A 389 8.40 -1.04 10.09
CA VAL A 389 8.17 -2.34 9.44
C VAL A 389 6.84 -2.93 9.89
N ILE A 390 6.09 -3.44 8.92
CA ILE A 390 4.93 -4.33 9.12
C ILE A 390 5.31 -5.69 8.54
N ARG A 391 5.58 -6.65 9.39
CA ARG A 391 5.91 -8.02 9.01
C ARG A 391 5.81 -8.97 10.19
N SER A 392 5.09 -10.05 10.05
CA SER A 392 5.05 -11.15 11.01
C SER A 392 6.13 -12.19 10.74
N LEU A 393 6.40 -13.02 11.75
CA LEU A 393 7.30 -14.18 11.61
C LEU A 393 6.94 -15.04 10.40
N LYS A 394 7.95 -15.58 9.74
CA LYS A 394 7.85 -16.51 8.60
C LYS A 394 7.20 -15.91 7.34
N GLN A 395 6.98 -14.61 7.28
CA GLN A 395 6.53 -13.94 6.05
C GLN A 395 7.72 -13.61 5.15
N GLN A 396 7.57 -13.85 3.85
CA GLN A 396 8.59 -13.53 2.84
C GLN A 396 8.51 -12.07 2.34
N ALA A 397 7.50 -11.35 2.78
CA ALA A 397 7.27 -9.94 2.45
C ALA A 397 7.44 -9.08 3.69
N ALA A 398 8.06 -7.91 3.53
CA ALA A 398 8.08 -6.85 4.52
C ALA A 398 7.43 -5.60 3.91
N THR A 399 6.64 -4.89 4.69
CA THR A 399 6.06 -3.60 4.31
C THR A 399 6.68 -2.52 5.16
N LEU A 400 7.18 -1.47 4.53
CA LEU A 400 7.66 -0.26 5.19
C LEU A 400 6.54 0.78 5.17
N GLN A 401 6.07 1.17 6.35
CA GLN A 401 5.01 2.15 6.53
C GLN A 401 5.61 3.53 6.75
N ILE A 402 5.19 4.49 5.95
CA ILE A 402 5.51 5.91 6.09
C ILE A 402 4.23 6.66 6.48
N ASN A 403 4.33 7.50 7.52
CA ASN A 403 3.24 8.31 8.02
C ASN A 403 3.79 9.69 8.41
N THR A 404 3.78 10.62 7.47
CA THR A 404 4.27 11.99 7.61
C THR A 404 3.14 12.99 7.37
N GLY A 405 3.41 14.28 7.48
CA GLY A 405 2.42 15.32 7.16
C GLY A 405 1.98 15.34 5.71
N ASN A 406 2.80 14.81 4.79
CA ASN A 406 2.55 14.83 3.35
C ASN A 406 2.23 13.46 2.76
N GLU A 407 2.45 12.39 3.50
CA GLU A 407 2.35 11.04 2.95
C GLU A 407 1.78 10.06 3.97
N HIS A 408 0.85 9.24 3.53
CA HIS A 408 0.50 7.98 4.17
C HIS A 408 0.62 6.89 3.12
N ILE A 409 1.78 6.24 3.03
CA ILE A 409 2.23 5.40 1.92
C ILE A 409 2.92 4.15 2.45
N ARG A 410 2.84 3.06 1.69
CA ARG A 410 3.49 1.78 1.96
C ARG A 410 4.40 1.38 0.83
N PHE A 411 5.59 0.91 1.19
CA PHE A 411 6.53 0.24 0.29
C PHE A 411 6.62 -1.21 0.68
N ARG A 412 6.29 -2.13 -0.21
CA ARG A 412 6.35 -3.56 0.07
C ARG A 412 7.46 -4.22 -0.71
N TYR A 413 8.19 -5.07 -0.02
CA TYR A 413 9.32 -5.85 -0.51
C TYR A 413 8.98 -7.32 -0.40
N MET A 414 9.06 -8.10 -1.48
CA MET A 414 8.66 -9.50 -1.48
C MET A 414 9.77 -10.42 -2.00
N HIS A 415 9.57 -11.71 -1.78
CA HIS A 415 10.44 -12.81 -2.19
C HIS A 415 11.74 -12.91 -1.41
N MET A 416 11.84 -12.23 -0.28
CA MET A 416 12.99 -12.31 0.62
C MET A 416 12.96 -13.59 1.48
N ASN A 417 14.11 -14.00 2.02
CA ASN A 417 14.20 -15.17 2.89
C ASN A 417 13.60 -14.88 4.27
N PRO A 418 12.47 -15.54 4.65
CA PRO A 418 11.82 -15.27 5.93
C PRO A 418 12.69 -15.56 7.13
N SER A 419 13.44 -16.67 7.12
CA SER A 419 14.28 -17.06 8.26
C SER A 419 15.42 -16.09 8.50
N ALA A 420 16.01 -15.53 7.44
CA ALA A 420 17.03 -14.50 7.56
C ALA A 420 16.44 -13.21 8.14
N MET A 421 15.26 -12.78 7.67
CA MET A 421 14.58 -11.61 8.21
C MET A 421 14.15 -11.80 9.67
N ASP A 422 13.71 -13.02 10.05
CA ASP A 422 13.37 -13.34 11.45
C ASP A 422 14.60 -13.23 12.35
N ALA A 423 15.76 -13.76 11.91
CA ALA A 423 17.03 -13.69 12.63
C ALA A 423 17.55 -12.24 12.75
N ASP A 424 17.36 -11.43 11.72
CA ASP A 424 17.71 -10.00 11.71
C ASP A 424 16.69 -9.14 12.49
N GLY A 425 15.63 -9.72 13.05
CA GLY A 425 14.59 -9.02 13.81
C GLY A 425 13.77 -8.04 12.96
N ILE A 426 13.63 -8.29 11.66
CA ILE A 426 12.78 -7.48 10.77
C ILE A 426 11.33 -7.90 11.00
N LEU A 427 10.71 -7.30 12.01
CA LEU A 427 9.38 -7.65 12.49
C LEU A 427 8.51 -6.41 12.73
N ASN A 428 7.23 -6.64 13.02
CA ASN A 428 6.26 -5.60 13.34
C ASN A 428 6.81 -4.57 14.34
N GLY A 429 6.66 -3.29 14.02
CA GLY A 429 7.03 -2.18 14.88
C GLY A 429 8.51 -1.78 14.82
N ARG A 430 9.39 -2.58 14.20
CA ARG A 430 10.78 -2.17 14.04
C ARG A 430 10.88 -0.89 13.23
N ARG A 431 11.56 0.10 13.78
CA ARG A 431 11.95 1.31 13.07
C ARG A 431 13.23 1.04 12.30
N VAL A 432 13.26 1.48 11.06
CA VAL A 432 14.43 1.38 10.18
C VAL A 432 14.73 2.74 9.59
N ALA A 433 16.01 3.02 9.40
CA ALA A 433 16.48 4.20 8.70
C ALA A 433 16.59 3.93 7.18
N GLU A 434 16.53 4.99 6.39
CA GLU A 434 16.81 4.91 4.96
C GLU A 434 18.18 4.27 4.72
N GLY A 435 18.21 3.25 3.86
CA GLY A 435 19.44 2.50 3.54
C GLY A 435 19.78 1.39 4.52
N GLU A 436 19.06 1.24 5.62
CA GLU A 436 19.23 0.10 6.52
C GLU A 436 18.82 -1.19 5.82
N LYS A 437 19.64 -2.24 5.98
CA LYS A 437 19.35 -3.57 5.42
C LYS A 437 18.12 -4.18 6.08
N ILE A 438 17.15 -4.58 5.27
CA ILE A 438 15.92 -5.23 5.70
C ILE A 438 15.75 -6.65 5.15
N GLY A 439 16.67 -7.11 4.33
CA GLY A 439 16.65 -8.45 3.77
C GLY A 439 17.70 -8.66 2.70
N VAL A 440 17.53 -9.75 1.96
CA VAL A 440 18.38 -10.12 0.83
C VAL A 440 17.48 -10.61 -0.30
N VAL A 441 17.85 -10.28 -1.54
CA VAL A 441 17.15 -10.79 -2.74
C VAL A 441 17.11 -12.30 -2.70
N SER A 442 15.92 -12.85 -2.87
CA SER A 442 15.72 -14.29 -2.81
C SER A 442 14.67 -14.76 -3.83
N ASN A 443 14.09 -15.92 -3.61
CA ASN A 443 13.14 -16.56 -4.51
C ASN A 443 11.98 -17.25 -3.75
N TYR A 444 11.68 -16.71 -2.58
CA TYR A 444 10.60 -17.24 -1.74
C TYR A 444 9.24 -16.78 -2.25
N LEU A 445 8.28 -17.71 -2.22
CA LEU A 445 6.85 -17.45 -2.10
C LEU A 445 6.42 -17.91 -0.71
N ASP A 446 5.58 -18.93 -0.66
CA ASP A 446 5.26 -19.60 0.60
C ASP A 446 6.30 -20.68 0.99
N PHE A 447 7.20 -20.97 0.07
CA PHE A 447 8.26 -21.97 0.17
C PHE A 447 9.49 -21.49 -0.62
N PRO A 448 10.69 -22.02 -0.31
CA PRO A 448 11.90 -21.70 -1.05
C PRO A 448 11.77 -22.16 -2.51
N ASN A 449 12.42 -21.46 -3.43
CA ASN A 449 12.37 -21.71 -4.88
C ASN A 449 10.96 -21.60 -5.49
N GLY A 450 10.06 -20.86 -4.87
CA GLY A 450 8.70 -20.63 -5.36
C GLY A 450 8.64 -19.68 -6.56
N THR A 451 9.67 -18.86 -6.75
CA THR A 451 9.81 -17.95 -7.89
C THR A 451 11.26 -17.83 -8.33
N SER A 452 11.56 -17.02 -9.33
CA SER A 452 12.93 -16.68 -9.72
C SER A 452 13.56 -15.71 -8.70
N TYR A 453 14.89 -15.63 -8.67
CA TYR A 453 15.60 -14.63 -7.85
C TYR A 453 15.31 -13.22 -8.34
N HIS A 454 14.59 -12.45 -7.54
CA HIS A 454 14.31 -11.03 -7.75
C HIS A 454 13.73 -10.41 -6.49
N LEU A 455 13.74 -9.11 -6.41
CA LEU A 455 12.93 -8.34 -5.48
C LEU A 455 11.68 -7.88 -6.22
N HIS A 456 10.50 -8.30 -5.75
CA HIS A 456 9.27 -7.62 -6.12
C HIS A 456 9.09 -6.41 -5.19
N PHE A 457 8.95 -5.23 -5.79
CA PHE A 457 8.77 -3.98 -5.08
C PHE A 457 7.49 -3.28 -5.53
N ASP A 458 6.61 -3.00 -4.59
CA ASP A 458 5.37 -2.29 -4.88
C ASP A 458 5.13 -1.11 -3.93
N VAL A 459 4.30 -0.19 -4.38
CA VAL A 459 3.91 1.02 -3.65
C VAL A 459 2.41 1.06 -3.52
N GLN A 460 1.93 1.34 -2.32
CA GLN A 460 0.52 1.48 -2.02
C GLN A 460 0.26 2.83 -1.38
N VAL A 461 -0.79 3.50 -1.84
CA VAL A 461 -1.28 4.75 -1.28
C VAL A 461 -2.64 4.53 -0.62
N PHE A 462 -2.95 5.33 0.41
CA PHE A 462 -4.19 5.21 1.16
C PHE A 462 -5.32 6.00 0.47
N THR A 463 -6.43 5.32 0.20
CA THR A 463 -7.65 5.89 -0.40
C THR A 463 -8.85 5.66 0.50
N ARG A 464 -10.02 6.19 0.14
CA ARG A 464 -11.28 5.93 0.87
C ARG A 464 -11.68 4.45 0.89
N ASP A 465 -11.25 3.68 -0.12
CA ASP A 465 -11.52 2.25 -0.25
C ASP A 465 -10.34 1.38 0.24
N GLY A 466 -9.33 1.99 0.83
CA GLY A 466 -8.16 1.33 1.38
C GLY A 466 -6.89 1.52 0.59
N TRP A 467 -5.97 0.60 0.78
CA TRP A 467 -4.66 0.64 0.14
C TRP A 467 -4.75 0.21 -1.32
N ILE A 468 -4.25 1.04 -2.23
CA ILE A 468 -4.29 0.82 -3.68
C ILE A 468 -2.87 0.90 -4.24
N TRP A 469 -2.53 -0.03 -5.13
CA TRP A 469 -1.23 -0.03 -5.82
C TRP A 469 -1.14 1.08 -6.84
N VAL A 470 0.04 1.68 -6.91
CA VAL A 470 0.41 2.68 -7.89
C VAL A 470 1.73 2.30 -8.54
N ASN A 471 1.94 2.71 -9.78
CA ASN A 471 3.14 2.33 -10.53
C ASN A 471 4.41 3.01 -9.97
N PRO A 472 5.39 2.26 -9.44
CA PRO A 472 6.63 2.82 -8.92
C PRO A 472 7.73 2.99 -9.98
N TYR A 473 7.49 2.68 -11.25
CA TYR A 473 8.53 2.55 -12.26
C TYR A 473 9.38 3.81 -12.42
N THR A 474 8.75 4.97 -12.63
CA THR A 474 9.48 6.23 -12.80
C THR A 474 10.22 6.65 -11.53
N THR A 475 9.63 6.40 -10.37
CA THR A 475 10.28 6.61 -9.06
C THR A 475 11.54 5.76 -8.93
N LEU A 476 11.50 4.51 -9.39
CA LEU A 476 12.66 3.62 -9.38
C LEU A 476 13.75 4.07 -10.35
N ILE A 477 13.41 4.57 -11.54
CA ILE A 477 14.40 5.14 -12.48
C ILE A 477 15.17 6.27 -11.81
N VAL A 478 14.47 7.26 -11.23
CA VAL A 478 15.13 8.40 -10.58
C VAL A 478 15.96 7.97 -9.38
N SER A 479 15.49 7.03 -8.58
CA SER A 479 16.26 6.52 -7.45
C SER A 479 17.49 5.73 -7.88
N TYR A 480 17.41 5.02 -9.00
CA TYR A 480 18.56 4.29 -9.56
C TYR A 480 19.61 5.23 -10.18
N GLU A 481 19.19 6.28 -10.89
CA GLU A 481 20.07 7.33 -11.37
C GLU A 481 20.88 7.96 -10.23
N ARG A 482 20.25 8.19 -9.07
CA ARG A 482 20.94 8.65 -7.86
C ARG A 482 21.95 7.62 -7.33
N LEU A 483 21.57 6.34 -7.30
CA LEU A 483 22.43 5.25 -6.85
C LEU A 483 23.71 5.15 -7.70
N ILE A 484 23.58 5.23 -9.03
CA ILE A 484 24.71 5.13 -9.97
C ILE A 484 25.39 6.47 -10.22
N ARG A 485 24.85 7.58 -9.66
CA ARG A 485 25.32 8.96 -9.85
C ARG A 485 25.44 9.37 -11.32
N SER A 486 24.52 8.88 -12.14
CA SER A 486 24.51 9.12 -13.58
C SER A 486 23.09 9.08 -14.13
N ARG A 487 22.85 9.77 -15.25
CA ARG A 487 21.54 9.74 -15.91
C ARG A 487 21.43 8.58 -16.88
N GLY A 488 20.24 7.97 -16.90
CA GLY A 488 19.86 7.01 -17.91
C GLY A 488 19.32 7.66 -19.18
N HIS A 489 19.26 6.87 -20.25
CA HIS A 489 18.67 7.26 -21.52
C HIS A 489 17.32 6.58 -21.71
N GLU A 490 16.27 7.39 -21.91
CA GLU A 490 15.00 6.87 -22.37
C GLU A 490 15.11 6.51 -23.86
N ILE A 491 14.79 5.26 -24.21
CA ILE A 491 14.73 4.80 -25.60
C ILE A 491 13.27 4.70 -26.02
N GLY A 492 13.01 5.09 -27.29
CA GLY A 492 11.64 5.17 -27.82
C GLY A 492 10.85 3.88 -27.66
N THR A 493 9.52 4.01 -27.65
CA THR A 493 8.60 2.87 -27.65
C THR A 493 8.84 2.05 -28.92
N GLU A 494 8.89 0.71 -28.78
CA GLU A 494 8.75 -0.14 -29.96
C GLU A 494 7.36 0.15 -30.57
N PRO A 495 7.24 0.28 -31.90
CA PRO A 495 5.94 0.39 -32.52
C PRO A 495 5.10 -0.79 -32.01
N PRO A 496 3.82 -0.57 -31.67
CA PRO A 496 2.95 -1.65 -31.23
C PRO A 496 3.09 -2.76 -32.26
N ALA A 497 3.46 -3.97 -31.81
CA ALA A 497 3.59 -5.10 -32.72
C ALA A 497 2.31 -5.13 -33.54
N ALA A 498 2.46 -4.94 -34.84
CA ALA A 498 1.31 -4.89 -35.74
C ALA A 498 0.45 -6.09 -35.37
N VAL A 499 -0.75 -5.83 -34.90
CA VAL A 499 -1.70 -6.89 -34.64
C VAL A 499 -1.95 -7.46 -36.02
N ALA A 500 -1.26 -8.53 -36.37
CA ALA A 500 -1.60 -9.32 -37.50
C ALA A 500 -3.05 -9.78 -37.22
N HIS A 501 -4.00 -9.01 -37.73
CA HIS A 501 -5.34 -9.50 -37.87
C HIS A 501 -5.19 -10.74 -38.76
N ALA A 502 -5.09 -11.90 -38.16
CA ALA A 502 -5.32 -13.12 -38.88
C ALA A 502 -6.73 -13.01 -39.42
N LEU A 503 -6.85 -12.56 -40.65
CA LEU A 503 -8.08 -12.68 -41.41
C LEU A 503 -8.53 -14.13 -41.24
N PRO A 504 -9.76 -14.37 -40.81
CA PRO A 504 -10.24 -15.73 -40.63
C PRO A 504 -10.01 -16.47 -41.93
N LYS A 505 -9.33 -17.62 -41.87
CA LYS A 505 -8.87 -18.45 -43.00
C LYS A 505 -9.99 -18.82 -44.00
N GLY A 506 -11.22 -18.43 -43.76
CA GLY A 506 -12.37 -18.59 -44.63
C GLY A 506 -12.53 -17.57 -45.76
N VAL A 507 -11.94 -16.37 -45.66
CA VAL A 507 -12.15 -15.29 -46.64
C VAL A 507 -11.22 -15.46 -47.86
N LEU A 508 -10.08 -16.10 -47.73
CA LEU A 508 -9.16 -16.34 -48.85
C LEU A 508 -9.66 -17.43 -49.85
N ARG A 509 -10.58 -18.30 -49.45
CA ARG A 509 -11.12 -19.33 -50.38
C ARG A 509 -12.24 -18.78 -51.30
N HIS A 510 -12.84 -17.64 -50.96
CA HIS A 510 -13.91 -17.08 -51.82
C HIS A 510 -13.40 -16.07 -52.86
N VAL A 511 -12.22 -15.49 -52.68
CA VAL A 511 -11.63 -14.55 -53.68
C VAL A 511 -10.94 -15.36 -54.79
N ALA A 512 -10.31 -16.50 -54.47
CA ALA A 512 -9.66 -17.35 -55.49
C ALA A 512 -10.70 -18.03 -56.46
N ARG A 513 -11.90 -18.37 -55.99
CA ARG A 513 -12.94 -18.94 -56.86
C ARG A 513 -13.67 -17.94 -57.77
N ARG A 514 -13.53 -16.63 -57.53
CA ARG A 514 -14.12 -15.60 -58.45
C ARG A 514 -13.15 -15.14 -59.56
N ALA A 515 -11.87 -15.45 -59.46
CA ALA A 515 -10.89 -15.16 -60.52
C ALA A 515 -10.83 -16.23 -61.61
N GLU A 516 -11.21 -17.49 -61.31
CA GLU A 516 -11.25 -18.58 -62.29
C GLU A 516 -12.57 -18.74 -63.07
N GLY A 517 -13.59 -17.93 -62.79
CA GLY A 517 -14.89 -18.00 -63.44
C GLY A 517 -15.13 -16.93 -64.54
N ARG A 518 -14.06 -16.25 -65.02
CA ARG A 518 -14.18 -15.24 -66.11
C ARG A 518 -13.15 -15.44 -67.24
N ALA A 519 -12.74 -16.64 -67.49
CA ALA A 519 -12.05 -16.98 -68.72
C ALA A 519 -12.64 -18.28 -69.24
N ASN A 520 -13.77 -18.12 -69.95
CA ASN A 520 -14.29 -18.90 -71.05
C ASN A 520 -15.52 -18.17 -71.59
#